data_4302a333ba302ae54330c7876a42f1b0
#
_entry.id   4302a333ba302ae54330c7876a42f1b0
#
_cell.length_a   1.000
_cell.length_b   1.000
_cell.length_c   1.000
_cell.angle_alpha   90.00
_cell.angle_beta   90.00
_cell.angle_gamma   90.00
#
_symmetry.space_group_name_H-M   'P 1'
#
loop_
_entity.id
_entity.type
_entity.pdbx_description
1 polymer ?
#
loop_
_entity_poly.entity_id
_entity_poly.type
_entity_poly.pdbx_seq_one_letter_code
_entity_poly.pdbx_strand_id
1 'polypeptide(L)'
;MAAAKGALESLDAQLRERRSDLRRAETNLGYTKIYSPLTGTVVSQTSEQGQTLAATQTAPVIVTVADLSTMTVEAKVSEADIARLTPGMKGWFTTLGGDDKRWEGTLRLIEPTPEIENNVVLYKALFDVPNPDGRLMITMTAQAFFVVAEAQDVLTVPAAAVRNGRDGSVVQVRQEDGTVAPRTVETGLSTRAVVEIRSGVDEGDEVVVSADGASSGAPQSQSQRRGPGGPPAF
;
A
#
# COMPACT_ATOMS: atom_id res chain seq x y z
N MET A 1 1.12 -82.44 13.84
CA MET A 1 0.40 -81.34 13.20
C MET A 1 0.25 -80.13 14.13
N ALA A 2 -0.16 -80.24 15.39
CA ALA A 2 -0.30 -79.12 16.33
C ALA A 2 1.03 -78.37 16.63
N ALA A 3 2.13 -79.13 16.82
CA ALA A 3 3.45 -78.54 17.07
C ALA A 3 3.98 -77.67 15.91
N ALA A 4 3.75 -78.11 14.64
CA ALA A 4 4.14 -77.36 13.47
C ALA A 4 3.33 -76.05 13.31
N LYS A 5 2.03 -76.07 13.66
CA LYS A 5 1.18 -74.91 13.66
C LYS A 5 1.62 -73.89 14.73
N GLY A 6 1.97 -74.33 15.96
CA GLY A 6 2.50 -73.48 16.98
C GLY A 6 3.85 -72.84 16.65
N ALA A 7 4.74 -73.61 15.94
CA ALA A 7 6.01 -73.05 15.45
C ALA A 7 5.79 -71.99 14.38
N LEU A 8 4.81 -72.16 13.49
CA LEU A 8 4.48 -71.18 12.45
C LEU A 8 3.87 -69.91 13.06
N GLU A 9 2.98 -70.01 14.02
CA GLU A 9 2.42 -68.86 14.76
C GLU A 9 3.51 -68.10 15.53
N SER A 10 4.47 -68.82 16.13
CA SER A 10 5.62 -68.19 16.79
C SER A 10 6.51 -67.40 15.81
N LEU A 11 6.79 -68.00 14.63
CA LEU A 11 7.57 -67.34 13.59
C LEU A 11 6.82 -66.10 13.04
N ASP A 12 5.51 -66.18 12.86
CA ASP A 12 4.68 -65.04 12.44
C ASP A 12 4.71 -63.93 13.49
N ALA A 13 4.66 -64.26 14.77
CA ALA A 13 4.78 -63.28 15.84
C ALA A 13 6.15 -62.62 15.84
N GLN A 14 7.26 -63.38 15.66
CA GLN A 14 8.59 -62.83 15.53
C GLN A 14 8.76 -61.95 14.29
N LEU A 15 8.19 -62.33 13.17
CA LEU A 15 8.20 -61.48 11.96
C LEU A 15 7.49 -60.13 12.18
N ARG A 16 6.36 -60.17 12.86
CA ARG A 16 5.60 -58.94 13.22
C ARG A 16 6.42 -58.04 14.15
N GLU A 17 7.07 -58.60 15.15
CA GLU A 17 7.96 -57.92 16.06
C GLU A 17 9.15 -57.26 15.28
N ARG A 18 9.86 -58.00 14.46
CA ARG A 18 10.99 -57.50 13.68
C ARG A 18 10.57 -56.40 12.68
N ARG A 19 9.39 -56.54 12.06
CA ARG A 19 8.83 -55.49 11.19
C ARG A 19 8.47 -54.22 11.97
N SER A 20 8.04 -54.36 13.20
CA SER A 20 7.72 -53.25 14.08
C SER A 20 9.01 -52.51 14.51
N ASP A 21 10.06 -53.27 14.86
CA ASP A 21 11.35 -52.70 15.21
C ASP A 21 12.01 -51.98 14.01
N LEU A 22 11.96 -52.60 12.81
CA LEU A 22 12.44 -51.94 11.59
C LEU A 22 11.70 -50.61 11.36
N ARG A 23 10.39 -50.64 11.42
CA ARG A 23 9.57 -49.42 11.21
C ARG A 23 9.88 -48.32 12.22
N ARG A 24 10.16 -48.72 13.48
CA ARG A 24 10.58 -47.77 14.54
C ARG A 24 11.96 -47.18 14.22
N ALA A 25 12.89 -48.00 13.76
CA ALA A 25 14.23 -47.56 13.37
C ALA A 25 14.19 -46.61 12.15
N GLU A 26 13.37 -46.96 11.13
CA GLU A 26 13.14 -46.10 9.94
C GLU A 26 12.51 -44.77 10.32
N THR A 27 11.53 -44.76 11.24
CA THR A 27 10.92 -43.55 11.77
C THR A 27 11.93 -42.66 12.49
N ASN A 28 12.76 -43.28 13.35
CA ASN A 28 13.83 -42.57 14.06
C ASN A 28 14.86 -41.97 13.11
N LEU A 29 15.22 -42.71 12.05
CA LEU A 29 16.08 -42.20 10.99
C LEU A 29 15.42 -41.04 10.24
N GLY A 30 14.11 -41.11 10.01
CA GLY A 30 13.36 -40.01 9.40
C GLY A 30 13.44 -38.72 10.19
N TYR A 31 13.42 -38.79 11.52
CA TYR A 31 13.54 -37.63 12.40
C TYR A 31 14.94 -36.96 12.37
N THR A 32 15.97 -37.64 11.84
CA THR A 32 17.28 -37.03 11.66
C THR A 32 17.36 -36.06 10.46
N LYS A 33 16.33 -36.05 9.62
CA LYS A 33 16.24 -35.19 8.44
C LYS A 33 15.04 -34.25 8.58
N ILE A 34 15.28 -32.97 8.43
CA ILE A 34 14.25 -31.92 8.47
C ILE A 34 14.05 -31.41 7.05
N TYR A 35 12.81 -31.50 6.57
CA TYR A 35 12.45 -31.07 5.22
C TYR A 35 11.59 -29.82 5.28
N SER A 36 11.76 -28.95 4.28
CA SER A 36 10.85 -27.82 4.10
C SER A 36 9.46 -28.33 3.69
N PRO A 37 8.36 -27.83 4.29
CA PRO A 37 7.01 -28.18 3.90
C PRO A 37 6.57 -27.53 2.58
N LEU A 38 7.31 -26.51 2.12
CA LEU A 38 7.01 -25.78 0.89
C LEU A 38 8.25 -25.59 0.03
N THR A 39 8.05 -25.43 -1.28
CA THR A 39 9.10 -25.06 -2.22
C THR A 39 9.26 -23.54 -2.16
N GLY A 40 10.51 -23.06 -2.04
CA GLY A 40 10.75 -21.61 -1.92
C GLY A 40 12.23 -21.31 -1.73
N THR A 41 12.49 -20.05 -1.43
CA THR A 41 13.84 -19.54 -1.16
C THR A 41 14.06 -19.40 0.35
N VAL A 42 15.23 -19.79 0.83
CA VAL A 42 15.63 -19.53 2.23
C VAL A 42 15.88 -18.03 2.39
N VAL A 43 15.04 -17.38 3.18
CA VAL A 43 15.10 -15.92 3.41
C VAL A 43 15.87 -15.56 4.68
N SER A 44 15.93 -16.47 5.65
CA SER A 44 16.79 -16.32 6.82
C SER A 44 17.21 -17.68 7.39
N GLN A 45 18.41 -17.73 7.92
CA GLN A 45 18.94 -18.85 8.67
C GLN A 45 19.20 -18.37 10.10
N THR A 46 18.51 -18.98 11.07
CA THR A 46 18.62 -18.60 12.49
C THR A 46 19.62 -19.50 13.23
N SER A 47 19.76 -20.75 12.78
CA SER A 47 20.62 -21.73 13.44
C SER A 47 21.79 -22.11 12.54
N GLU A 48 22.98 -22.12 13.09
CA GLU A 48 24.20 -22.47 12.35
C GLU A 48 24.57 -23.96 12.49
N GLN A 49 25.38 -24.46 11.55
CA GLN A 49 25.89 -25.82 11.61
C GLN A 49 26.76 -26.02 12.85
N GLY A 50 26.51 -27.08 13.59
CA GLY A 50 27.21 -27.39 14.85
C GLY A 50 26.59 -26.80 16.10
N GLN A 51 25.56 -25.99 15.96
CA GLN A 51 24.82 -25.43 17.10
C GLN A 51 23.89 -26.48 17.71
N THR A 52 23.93 -26.62 19.04
CA THR A 52 22.97 -27.46 19.78
C THR A 52 21.67 -26.70 19.99
N LEU A 53 20.57 -27.28 19.55
CA LEU A 53 19.22 -26.70 19.69
C LEU A 53 18.46 -27.42 20.81
N ALA A 54 17.96 -26.67 21.79
CA ALA A 54 17.14 -27.20 22.88
C ALA A 54 15.65 -26.98 22.51
N ALA A 55 14.95 -28.08 22.25
CA ALA A 55 13.51 -28.08 21.90
C ALA A 55 12.60 -28.41 23.10
N THR A 56 13.04 -28.11 24.32
CA THR A 56 12.34 -28.54 25.55
C THR A 56 11.12 -27.70 25.88
N GLN A 57 11.08 -26.42 25.48
CA GLN A 57 9.98 -25.50 25.77
C GLN A 57 9.33 -24.94 24.50
N THR A 58 10.11 -24.57 23.54
CA THR A 58 9.68 -24.02 22.23
C THR A 58 10.43 -24.67 21.11
N ALA A 59 9.77 -24.96 20.00
CA ALA A 59 10.45 -25.46 18.80
C ALA A 59 11.36 -24.36 18.24
N PRO A 60 12.69 -24.61 18.09
CA PRO A 60 13.60 -23.62 17.57
C PRO A 60 13.37 -23.42 16.07
N VAL A 61 13.48 -22.17 15.62
CA VAL A 61 13.48 -21.82 14.19
C VAL A 61 14.86 -22.10 13.63
N ILE A 62 14.95 -22.95 12.63
CA ILE A 62 16.21 -23.31 11.97
C ILE A 62 16.44 -22.40 10.76
N VAL A 63 15.48 -22.40 9.82
CA VAL A 63 15.47 -21.56 8.63
C VAL A 63 14.06 -21.07 8.36
N THR A 64 13.94 -19.91 7.74
CA THR A 64 12.67 -19.41 7.22
C THR A 64 12.70 -19.53 5.69
N VAL A 65 11.69 -20.19 5.14
CA VAL A 65 11.53 -20.38 3.69
C VAL A 65 10.28 -19.62 3.24
N ALA A 66 10.39 -18.84 2.18
CA ALA A 66 9.29 -18.11 1.60
C ALA A 66 9.20 -18.30 0.09
N ASP A 67 7.99 -18.29 -0.44
CA ASP A 67 7.76 -18.14 -1.87
C ASP A 67 7.82 -16.65 -2.23
N LEU A 68 8.78 -16.28 -3.06
CA LEU A 68 9.00 -14.90 -3.49
C LEU A 68 8.35 -14.56 -4.84
N SER A 69 7.58 -15.46 -5.42
CA SER A 69 6.91 -15.25 -6.72
C SER A 69 5.78 -14.22 -6.64
N THR A 70 5.13 -14.16 -5.48
CA THR A 70 4.09 -13.17 -5.18
C THR A 70 4.39 -12.52 -3.84
N MET A 71 4.39 -11.20 -3.82
CA MET A 71 4.63 -10.41 -2.62
C MET A 71 3.32 -9.83 -2.11
N THR A 72 3.07 -9.93 -0.82
CA THR A 72 1.96 -9.26 -0.17
C THR A 72 2.45 -7.94 0.42
N VAL A 73 1.83 -6.85 0.02
CA VAL A 73 2.09 -5.52 0.58
C VAL A 73 1.08 -5.25 1.69
N GLU A 74 1.59 -4.94 2.87
CA GLU A 74 0.80 -4.50 4.02
C GLU A 74 0.76 -2.97 4.04
N ALA A 75 -0.35 -2.38 3.58
CA ALA A 75 -0.55 -0.94 3.68
C ALA A 75 -1.26 -0.60 4.99
N LYS A 76 -0.65 0.24 5.82
CA LYS A 76 -1.25 0.76 7.05
C LYS A 76 -2.14 1.94 6.71
N VAL A 77 -3.44 1.80 6.91
CA VAL A 77 -4.46 2.76 6.53
C VAL A 77 -5.17 3.28 7.78
N SER A 78 -5.39 4.59 7.85
CA SER A 78 -6.10 5.21 8.97
C SER A 78 -7.57 4.77 9.01
N GLU A 79 -8.17 4.78 10.20
CA GLU A 79 -9.60 4.52 10.39
C GLU A 79 -10.49 5.46 9.55
N ALA A 80 -10.06 6.69 9.33
CA ALA A 80 -10.81 7.66 8.54
C ALA A 80 -10.86 7.30 7.04
N ASP A 81 -9.83 6.63 6.53
CA ASP A 81 -9.71 6.29 5.10
C ASP A 81 -10.17 4.88 4.78
N ILE A 82 -10.21 3.98 5.79
CA ILE A 82 -10.56 2.57 5.58
C ILE A 82 -11.97 2.38 5.00
N ALA A 83 -12.90 3.26 5.36
CA ALA A 83 -14.28 3.22 4.86
C ALA A 83 -14.40 3.42 3.34
N ARG A 84 -13.35 3.97 2.71
CA ARG A 84 -13.30 4.20 1.25
C ARG A 84 -12.70 3.00 0.50
N LEU A 85 -12.09 2.05 1.21
CA LEU A 85 -11.45 0.91 0.60
C LEU A 85 -12.40 -0.28 0.54
N THR A 86 -12.43 -0.96 -0.59
CA THR A 86 -13.20 -2.19 -0.79
C THR A 86 -12.31 -3.26 -1.41
N PRO A 87 -12.45 -4.53 -1.00
CA PRO A 87 -11.73 -5.63 -1.66
C PRO A 87 -11.95 -5.62 -3.18
N GLY A 88 -10.90 -5.89 -3.95
CA GLY A 88 -10.91 -5.81 -5.40
C GLY A 88 -10.50 -4.46 -5.99
N MET A 89 -10.34 -3.41 -5.17
CA MET A 89 -9.83 -2.12 -5.65
C MET A 89 -8.42 -2.25 -6.21
N LYS A 90 -8.17 -1.52 -7.30
CA LYS A 90 -6.84 -1.37 -7.88
C LYS A 90 -5.97 -0.49 -6.99
N GLY A 91 -4.73 -0.88 -6.81
CA GLY A 91 -3.72 -0.09 -6.13
C GLY A 91 -2.37 -0.25 -6.80
N TRP A 92 -1.47 0.63 -6.50
CA TRP A 92 -0.08 0.54 -6.91
C TRP A 92 0.82 1.06 -5.80
N PHE A 93 2.07 0.67 -5.82
CA PHE A 93 3.05 1.20 -4.88
C PHE A 93 4.37 1.50 -5.56
N THR A 94 5.16 2.32 -4.90
CA THR A 94 6.57 2.58 -5.23
C THR A 94 7.42 2.21 -4.02
N THR A 95 8.63 1.70 -4.28
CA THR A 95 9.62 1.40 -3.24
C THR A 95 10.48 2.64 -2.98
N LEU A 96 10.89 2.87 -1.73
CA LEU A 96 11.67 4.07 -1.36
C LEU A 96 13.09 4.12 -1.94
N GLY A 97 13.64 3.01 -2.39
CA GLY A 97 15.02 2.92 -2.89
C GLY A 97 15.14 2.54 -4.36
N GLY A 98 14.04 2.51 -5.09
CA GLY A 98 14.02 2.06 -6.49
C GLY A 98 13.79 3.19 -7.48
N ASP A 99 13.98 2.84 -8.75
CA ASP A 99 13.48 3.63 -9.86
C ASP A 99 11.98 3.91 -9.63
N ASP A 100 11.43 4.98 -10.19
CA ASP A 100 10.00 5.36 -10.12
C ASP A 100 9.04 4.29 -10.71
N LYS A 101 9.46 3.02 -10.65
CA LYS A 101 8.68 1.87 -11.11
C LYS A 101 7.45 1.72 -10.22
N ARG A 102 6.29 1.77 -10.84
CA ARG A 102 5.01 1.46 -10.20
C ARG A 102 4.75 -0.02 -10.29
N TRP A 103 4.41 -0.59 -9.15
CA TRP A 103 4.00 -1.98 -9.03
C TRP A 103 2.49 -2.01 -8.81
N GLU A 104 1.77 -2.60 -9.74
CA GLU A 104 0.31 -2.66 -9.70
C GLU A 104 -0.15 -3.94 -9.01
N GLY A 105 -1.24 -3.84 -8.26
CA GLY A 105 -1.87 -4.95 -7.58
C GLY A 105 -3.33 -4.67 -7.27
N THR A 106 -3.98 -5.65 -6.67
CA THR A 106 -5.37 -5.54 -6.24
C THR A 106 -5.50 -5.76 -4.74
N LEU A 107 -6.32 -4.95 -4.09
CA LEU A 107 -6.63 -5.09 -2.67
C LEU A 107 -7.36 -6.43 -2.45
N ARG A 108 -6.69 -7.35 -1.75
CA ARG A 108 -7.22 -8.67 -1.46
C ARG A 108 -8.14 -8.66 -0.24
N LEU A 109 -7.66 -8.07 0.84
CA LEU A 109 -8.31 -8.13 2.14
C LEU A 109 -7.93 -6.91 2.99
N ILE A 110 -8.87 -6.48 3.81
CA ILE A 110 -8.63 -5.56 4.91
C ILE A 110 -8.76 -6.37 6.21
N GLU A 111 -7.72 -6.37 7.03
CA GLU A 111 -7.76 -7.05 8.32
C GLU A 111 -8.71 -6.30 9.26
N PRO A 112 -9.71 -6.98 9.87
CA PRO A 112 -10.68 -6.32 10.73
C PRO A 112 -10.09 -5.93 12.10
N THR A 113 -8.91 -6.46 12.44
CA THR A 113 -8.23 -6.16 13.70
C THR A 113 -7.26 -5.00 13.49
N PRO A 114 -7.49 -3.83 14.11
CA PRO A 114 -6.58 -2.70 13.98
C PRO A 114 -5.31 -2.91 14.81
N GLU A 115 -4.25 -2.25 14.39
CA GLU A 115 -3.04 -2.01 15.18
C GLU A 115 -3.05 -0.58 15.72
N ILE A 116 -2.62 -0.41 16.97
CA ILE A 116 -2.48 0.92 17.57
C ILE A 116 -1.00 1.26 17.61
N GLU A 117 -0.59 2.20 16.77
CA GLU A 117 0.77 2.74 16.77
C GLU A 117 0.74 4.23 17.12
N ASN A 118 1.52 4.64 18.10
CA ASN A 118 1.59 6.04 18.54
C ASN A 118 0.22 6.69 18.81
N ASN A 119 -0.71 5.95 19.42
CA ASN A 119 -2.10 6.39 19.66
C ASN A 119 -2.93 6.61 18.36
N VAL A 120 -2.49 6.10 17.23
CA VAL A 120 -3.25 6.12 15.97
C VAL A 120 -3.75 4.71 15.67
N VAL A 121 -5.05 4.61 15.36
CA VAL A 121 -5.68 3.35 14.95
C VAL A 121 -5.44 3.14 13.45
N LEU A 122 -4.75 2.06 13.12
CA LEU A 122 -4.37 1.70 11.76
C LEU A 122 -4.91 0.31 11.42
N TYR A 123 -5.48 0.16 10.23
CA TYR A 123 -5.90 -1.11 9.68
C TYR A 123 -4.92 -1.57 8.60
N LYS A 124 -4.70 -2.88 8.52
CA LYS A 124 -3.87 -3.46 7.47
C LYS A 124 -4.71 -3.77 6.24
N ALA A 125 -4.38 -3.11 5.15
CA ALA A 125 -4.90 -3.43 3.83
C ALA A 125 -3.84 -4.26 3.08
N LEU A 126 -4.19 -5.51 2.75
CA LEU A 126 -3.30 -6.46 2.11
C LEU A 126 -3.57 -6.49 0.62
N PHE A 127 -2.55 -6.28 -0.19
CA PHE A 127 -2.67 -6.50 -1.62
C PHE A 127 -1.49 -7.27 -2.19
N ASP A 128 -1.79 -8.15 -3.13
CA ASP A 128 -0.82 -9.08 -3.70
C ASP A 128 -0.30 -8.54 -5.02
N VAL A 129 1.01 -8.65 -5.20
CA VAL A 129 1.71 -8.16 -6.37
C VAL A 129 2.63 -9.26 -6.89
N PRO A 130 2.56 -9.59 -8.19
CA PRO A 130 3.47 -10.55 -8.79
C PRO A 130 4.90 -9.99 -8.81
N ASN A 131 5.87 -10.86 -8.52
CA ASN A 131 7.29 -10.53 -8.47
C ASN A 131 8.11 -11.42 -9.43
N PRO A 132 7.83 -11.39 -10.74
CA PRO A 132 8.49 -12.29 -11.71
C PRO A 132 9.99 -12.03 -11.82
N ASP A 133 10.42 -10.79 -11.63
CA ASP A 133 11.81 -10.37 -11.73
C ASP A 133 12.61 -10.60 -10.44
N GLY A 134 11.96 -11.01 -9.34
CA GLY A 134 12.60 -11.20 -8.04
C GLY A 134 13.16 -9.90 -7.42
N ARG A 135 12.74 -8.72 -7.91
CA ARG A 135 13.27 -7.41 -7.45
C ARG A 135 12.68 -6.96 -6.12
N LEU A 136 11.49 -7.42 -5.79
CA LEU A 136 10.87 -7.15 -4.51
C LEU A 136 11.43 -8.13 -3.47
N MET A 137 11.88 -7.58 -2.36
CA MET A 137 12.39 -8.34 -1.22
C MET A 137 11.45 -8.19 -0.03
N ILE A 138 11.52 -9.13 0.89
CA ILE A 138 10.77 -9.07 2.15
C ILE A 138 11.22 -7.85 2.97
N THR A 139 10.32 -7.30 3.78
CA THR A 139 10.56 -6.15 4.66
C THR A 139 10.98 -4.84 3.96
N MET A 140 10.79 -4.73 2.64
CA MET A 140 10.96 -3.45 1.95
C MET A 140 9.87 -2.47 2.36
N THR A 141 10.25 -1.22 2.57
CA THR A 141 9.28 -0.13 2.78
C THR A 141 8.80 0.39 1.43
N ALA A 142 7.48 0.56 1.32
CA ALA A 142 6.83 1.05 0.11
C ALA A 142 5.77 2.10 0.45
N GLN A 143 5.48 2.96 -0.52
CA GLN A 143 4.36 3.89 -0.45
C GLN A 143 3.25 3.37 -1.35
N ALA A 144 2.11 3.00 -0.75
CA ALA A 144 0.96 2.46 -1.45
C ALA A 144 -0.07 3.56 -1.77
N PHE A 145 -0.71 3.41 -2.93
CA PHE A 145 -1.76 4.29 -3.42
C PHE A 145 -2.94 3.43 -3.87
N PHE A 146 -4.14 3.80 -3.45
CA PHE A 146 -5.37 3.14 -3.85
C PHE A 146 -6.20 4.07 -4.74
N VAL A 147 -6.73 3.53 -5.84
CA VAL A 147 -7.58 4.26 -6.76
C VAL A 147 -9.01 4.21 -6.23
N VAL A 148 -9.44 5.27 -5.56
CA VAL A 148 -10.78 5.36 -4.97
C VAL A 148 -11.85 5.64 -6.02
N ALA A 149 -11.51 6.43 -7.04
CA ALA A 149 -12.39 6.75 -8.14
C ALA A 149 -11.56 7.09 -9.38
N GLU A 150 -12.07 6.73 -10.54
CA GLU A 150 -11.46 6.99 -11.84
C GLU A 150 -12.56 7.46 -12.81
N ALA A 151 -12.28 8.50 -13.59
CA ALA A 151 -13.10 8.92 -14.69
C ALA A 151 -12.24 8.92 -15.96
N GLN A 152 -12.71 8.27 -17.01
CA GLN A 152 -12.04 8.20 -18.31
C GLN A 152 -12.82 9.01 -19.33
N ASP A 153 -12.12 9.58 -20.31
CA ASP A 153 -12.70 10.36 -21.41
C ASP A 153 -13.61 11.52 -20.92
N VAL A 154 -13.17 12.23 -19.89
CA VAL A 154 -13.90 13.35 -19.29
C VAL A 154 -13.21 14.68 -19.55
N LEU A 155 -14.00 15.73 -19.68
CA LEU A 155 -13.49 17.08 -19.80
C LEU A 155 -12.87 17.53 -18.49
N THR A 156 -11.65 18.05 -18.54
CA THR A 156 -10.94 18.50 -17.33
C THR A 156 -10.44 19.93 -17.48
N VAL A 157 -10.48 20.66 -16.36
CA VAL A 157 -9.86 21.98 -16.25
C VAL A 157 -8.85 22.00 -15.11
N PRO A 158 -7.83 22.88 -15.16
CA PRO A 158 -6.93 23.05 -14.02
C PRO A 158 -7.69 23.41 -12.76
N ALA A 159 -7.35 22.80 -11.62
CA ALA A 159 -8.03 23.06 -10.35
C ALA A 159 -7.99 24.55 -9.95
N ALA A 160 -6.93 25.27 -10.34
CA ALA A 160 -6.77 26.69 -10.11
C ALA A 160 -7.75 27.59 -10.92
N ALA A 161 -8.38 27.03 -11.96
CA ALA A 161 -9.38 27.76 -12.76
C ALA A 161 -10.79 27.68 -12.17
N VAL A 162 -11.05 26.73 -11.27
CA VAL A 162 -12.36 26.54 -10.66
C VAL A 162 -12.46 27.38 -9.37
N ARG A 163 -13.46 28.22 -9.31
CA ARG A 163 -13.77 29.04 -8.12
C ARG A 163 -15.11 28.64 -7.54
N ASN A 164 -15.21 28.58 -6.22
CA ASN A 164 -16.49 28.36 -5.55
C ASN A 164 -17.25 29.69 -5.47
N GLY A 165 -18.33 29.79 -6.23
CA GLY A 165 -19.28 30.89 -6.17
C GLY A 165 -20.42 30.62 -5.17
N ARG A 166 -21.35 31.63 -5.03
CA ARG A 166 -22.55 31.48 -4.16
C ARG A 166 -23.51 30.41 -4.68
N ASP A 167 -23.55 30.23 -6.00
CA ASP A 167 -24.52 29.36 -6.68
C ASP A 167 -23.89 28.11 -7.28
N GLY A 168 -22.65 27.75 -6.86
CA GLY A 168 -21.93 26.58 -7.36
C GLY A 168 -20.52 26.89 -7.81
N SER A 169 -19.89 25.92 -8.49
CA SER A 169 -18.55 26.09 -9.06
C SER A 169 -18.61 26.93 -10.34
N VAL A 170 -17.67 27.86 -10.49
CA VAL A 170 -17.60 28.79 -11.61
C VAL A 170 -16.21 28.76 -12.22
N VAL A 171 -16.13 28.73 -13.55
CA VAL A 171 -14.91 28.91 -14.34
C VAL A 171 -14.99 30.19 -15.16
N GLN A 172 -13.84 30.77 -15.46
CA GLN A 172 -13.75 31.93 -16.35
C GLN A 172 -13.44 31.45 -17.76
N VAL A 173 -14.36 31.66 -18.70
CA VAL A 173 -14.19 31.23 -20.09
C VAL A 173 -14.00 32.46 -20.97
N ARG A 174 -13.03 32.42 -21.88
CA ARG A 174 -12.82 33.44 -22.88
C ARG A 174 -13.83 33.24 -24.01
N GLN A 175 -14.56 34.28 -24.34
CA GLN A 175 -15.50 34.30 -25.48
C GLN A 175 -14.78 34.63 -26.77
N GLU A 176 -15.44 34.41 -27.91
CA GLU A 176 -14.90 34.68 -29.25
C GLU A 176 -14.54 36.17 -29.48
N ASP A 177 -15.20 37.07 -28.73
CA ASP A 177 -14.95 38.51 -28.75
C ASP A 177 -13.75 38.95 -27.91
N GLY A 178 -13.07 37.99 -27.24
CA GLY A 178 -11.91 38.20 -26.37
C GLY A 178 -12.29 38.59 -24.93
N THR A 179 -13.56 38.74 -24.59
CA THR A 179 -14.01 39.01 -23.23
C THR A 179 -13.98 37.74 -22.38
N VAL A 180 -13.79 37.89 -21.07
CA VAL A 180 -13.80 36.80 -20.12
C VAL A 180 -15.09 36.85 -19.31
N ALA A 181 -15.89 35.81 -19.38
CA ALA A 181 -17.16 35.72 -18.67
C ALA A 181 -17.17 34.54 -17.68
N PRO A 182 -17.77 34.72 -16.50
CA PRO A 182 -17.97 33.63 -15.55
C PRO A 182 -19.06 32.68 -16.08
N ARG A 183 -18.77 31.38 -16.06
CA ARG A 183 -19.73 30.34 -16.44
C ARG A 183 -19.86 29.34 -15.31
N THR A 184 -21.10 29.06 -14.87
CA THR A 184 -21.38 28.07 -13.83
C THR A 184 -21.16 26.67 -14.40
N VAL A 185 -20.47 25.82 -13.65
CA VAL A 185 -20.13 24.47 -14.07
C VAL A 185 -20.48 23.44 -12.99
N GLU A 186 -20.88 22.26 -13.43
CA GLU A 186 -20.98 21.10 -12.55
C GLU A 186 -19.65 20.35 -12.54
N THR A 187 -19.07 20.22 -11.36
CA THR A 187 -17.79 19.51 -11.18
C THR A 187 -18.03 18.07 -10.76
N GLY A 188 -17.17 17.18 -11.23
CA GLY A 188 -17.12 15.77 -10.83
C GLY A 188 -15.93 15.47 -9.93
N LEU A 189 -15.11 14.49 -10.32
CA LEU A 189 -13.91 14.14 -9.59
C LEU A 189 -12.89 15.27 -9.61
N SER A 190 -12.27 15.51 -8.47
CA SER A 190 -11.27 16.55 -8.31
C SER A 190 -9.97 15.98 -7.79
N THR A 191 -8.88 16.36 -8.40
CA THR A 191 -7.51 16.09 -7.94
C THR A 191 -6.82 17.40 -7.54
N ARG A 192 -5.58 17.32 -7.07
CA ARG A 192 -4.80 18.54 -6.78
C ARG A 192 -4.48 19.39 -8.02
N ALA A 193 -4.44 18.78 -9.21
CA ALA A 193 -4.04 19.44 -10.45
C ALA A 193 -5.23 19.79 -11.34
N VAL A 194 -6.20 18.90 -11.44
CA VAL A 194 -7.33 19.03 -12.38
C VAL A 194 -8.66 18.67 -11.73
N VAL A 195 -9.74 19.24 -12.25
CA VAL A 195 -11.13 18.99 -11.87
C VAL A 195 -11.90 18.55 -13.10
N GLU A 196 -12.66 17.47 -12.97
CA GLU A 196 -13.61 17.00 -13.98
C GLU A 196 -14.76 18.01 -14.10
N ILE A 197 -15.14 18.33 -15.33
CA ILE A 197 -16.33 19.12 -15.63
C ILE A 197 -17.37 18.21 -16.28
N ARG A 198 -18.56 18.10 -15.66
CA ARG A 198 -19.67 17.30 -16.20
C ARG A 198 -20.57 18.11 -17.14
N SER A 199 -20.71 19.40 -16.84
CA SER A 199 -21.50 20.29 -17.67
C SER A 199 -21.07 21.76 -17.49
N GLY A 200 -21.37 22.59 -18.50
CA GLY A 200 -21.13 24.03 -18.44
C GLY A 200 -19.93 24.53 -19.24
N VAL A 201 -19.06 23.65 -19.74
CA VAL A 201 -17.93 23.99 -20.64
C VAL A 201 -17.86 22.93 -21.73
N ASP A 202 -17.59 23.33 -22.96
CA ASP A 202 -17.45 22.48 -24.11
C ASP A 202 -15.96 22.24 -24.45
N GLU A 203 -15.69 21.17 -25.22
CA GLU A 203 -14.35 20.89 -25.70
C GLU A 203 -13.89 21.99 -26.67
N GLY A 204 -12.75 22.59 -26.39
CA GLY A 204 -12.21 23.71 -27.14
C GLY A 204 -12.41 25.07 -26.50
N ASP A 205 -13.23 25.19 -25.45
CA ASP A 205 -13.38 26.44 -24.66
C ASP A 205 -12.05 26.82 -23.99
N GLU A 206 -11.66 28.08 -24.12
CA GLU A 206 -10.44 28.61 -23.49
C GLU A 206 -10.74 29.06 -22.05
N VAL A 207 -10.28 28.25 -21.08
CA VAL A 207 -10.46 28.54 -19.64
C VAL A 207 -9.31 29.38 -19.12
N VAL A 208 -9.63 30.52 -18.52
CA VAL A 208 -8.64 31.46 -17.98
C VAL A 208 -8.32 31.08 -16.53
N VAL A 209 -7.06 30.77 -16.26
CA VAL A 209 -6.53 30.63 -14.90
C VAL A 209 -6.14 32.00 -14.40
N SER A 210 -6.94 32.62 -13.56
CA SER A 210 -6.56 33.88 -12.94
C SER A 210 -5.55 33.63 -11.83
N ALA A 211 -4.36 34.16 -12.00
CA ALA A 211 -3.34 34.18 -10.95
C ALA A 211 -3.64 35.26 -9.90
N ASP A 212 -4.82 35.23 -9.27
CA ASP A 212 -5.16 36.13 -8.19
C ASP A 212 -4.58 35.66 -6.84
N GLY A 213 -3.29 35.87 -6.72
CA GLY A 213 -2.54 35.83 -5.46
C GLY A 213 -1.55 36.99 -5.37
N ALA A 214 -1.40 37.76 -6.47
CA ALA A 214 -0.62 39.00 -6.43
C ALA A 214 -1.58 40.18 -6.10
N SER A 215 -1.75 40.45 -4.80
CA SER A 215 -2.33 41.71 -4.35
C SER A 215 -1.65 42.85 -5.06
N SER A 216 -2.42 43.57 -5.88
CA SER A 216 -2.02 44.91 -6.37
C SER A 216 -1.84 45.82 -5.16
N GLY A 217 -0.68 45.78 -4.57
CA GLY A 217 -0.21 46.83 -3.68
C GLY A 217 -0.02 48.09 -4.52
N ALA A 218 -1.05 48.90 -4.67
CA ALA A 218 -0.90 50.25 -5.13
C ALA A 218 0.09 50.97 -4.20
N PRO A 219 1.06 51.69 -4.71
CA PRO A 219 1.95 52.49 -3.87
C PRO A 219 1.14 53.64 -3.28
N GLN A 220 0.82 53.53 -1.98
CA GLN A 220 0.31 54.68 -1.24
C GLN A 220 1.45 55.72 -1.17
N SER A 221 1.27 56.79 -1.92
CA SER A 221 2.08 57.98 -1.80
C SER A 221 1.91 58.58 -0.38
N GLN A 222 2.93 58.36 0.44
CA GLN A 222 3.07 59.08 1.71
C GLN A 222 3.36 60.56 1.39
N SER A 223 2.31 61.38 1.48
CA SER A 223 2.50 62.83 1.57
C SER A 223 3.19 63.15 2.90
N GLN A 224 4.43 63.56 2.81
CA GLN A 224 5.18 64.19 3.90
C GLN A 224 4.46 65.43 4.39
N ARG A 225 3.82 65.41 5.57
CA ARG A 225 3.55 66.58 6.34
C ARG A 225 4.74 66.86 7.26
N ARG A 226 5.54 67.83 6.84
CA ARG A 226 6.44 68.57 7.75
C ARG A 226 5.63 69.33 8.74
N GLY A 227 5.77 69.13 10.02
CA GLY A 227 5.38 69.98 11.10
C GLY A 227 6.63 70.50 11.83
N PRO A 228 6.61 71.78 12.26
CA PRO A 228 7.85 72.44 12.74
C PRO A 228 8.11 72.25 14.22
N GLY A 229 9.37 72.21 14.53
CA GLY A 229 10.14 72.55 15.70
C GLY A 229 9.54 72.69 17.09
N GLY A 230 10.23 72.02 18.05
CA GLY A 230 10.19 72.31 19.46
C GLY A 230 11.54 71.95 20.09
N PRO A 231 12.09 72.71 21.01
CA PRO A 231 13.48 72.72 21.40
C PRO A 231 13.82 71.65 22.46
N PRO A 232 15.14 71.40 22.72
CA PRO A 232 15.58 70.40 23.68
C PRO A 232 15.58 70.95 25.10
N ALA A 233 15.26 70.07 26.04
CA ALA A 233 15.49 70.28 27.46
C ALA A 233 16.05 69.03 28.11
N PHE A 234 17.30 69.24 28.59
CA PHE A 234 18.06 68.55 29.64
C PHE A 234 18.09 67.00 29.72
#